data_94a0d10d687609eb4a229c1804062663
#
_entry.id   94a0d10d687609eb4a229c1804062663
#
_cell.length_a   1.000
_cell.length_b   1.000
_cell.length_c   1.000
_cell.angle_alpha   90.00
_cell.angle_beta   90.00
_cell.angle_gamma   90.00
#
_symmetry.space_group_name_H-M   'P 1'
#
loop_
_entity.id
_entity.type
_entity.pdbx_description
1 polymer ?
#
loop_
_entity_poly.entity_id
_entity_poly.type
_entity_poly.pdbx_seq_one_letter_code
_entity_poly.pdbx_strand_id
1 'polypeptide(L)'
;MNKVILMGRLTRDPEVRYSAGESGTAIARYTLAVDRRFKRDGEATADFISCVSFGRTAEFAEKYFRQGLKIIVSGRIQTGSYTNRDGQKVYTTEVVVEEQEFAEGKNSSQQGAGQQPPQNYGGQQNAPQQSVPQQNTTQQSQPQGYGQQGGYNVPQ
;
A
#
# COMPACT_ATOMS: atom_id res chain seq x y z
N MET A 1 -20.54 -18.41 10.88
CA MET A 1 -20.20 -16.98 10.63
C MET A 1 -19.74 -16.83 9.19
N ASN A 2 -20.21 -15.80 8.46
CA ASN A 2 -19.81 -15.50 7.08
C ASN A 2 -19.27 -14.07 7.06
N LYS A 3 -17.97 -13.90 7.25
CA LYS A 3 -17.26 -12.63 7.29
C LYS A 3 -15.98 -12.71 6.45
N VAL A 4 -15.78 -11.71 5.61
CA VAL A 4 -14.60 -11.56 4.73
C VAL A 4 -14.01 -10.19 4.95
N ILE A 5 -12.70 -10.11 5.01
CA ILE A 5 -11.93 -8.85 5.00
C ILE A 5 -10.88 -8.98 3.92
N LEU A 6 -10.89 -8.06 2.97
CA LEU A 6 -9.97 -8.05 1.83
C LEU A 6 -9.31 -6.68 1.69
N MET A 7 -8.04 -6.68 1.36
CA MET A 7 -7.30 -5.50 0.93
C MET A 7 -6.79 -5.73 -0.48
N GLY A 8 -7.14 -4.83 -1.40
CA GLY A 8 -6.76 -4.98 -2.81
C GLY A 8 -6.85 -3.67 -3.57
N ARG A 9 -6.47 -3.72 -4.85
CA ARG A 9 -6.58 -2.59 -5.77
C ARG A 9 -7.77 -2.75 -6.70
N LEU A 10 -8.48 -1.66 -6.95
CA LEU A 10 -9.53 -1.62 -7.96
C LEU A 10 -8.94 -1.85 -9.35
N THR A 11 -9.46 -2.84 -10.08
CA THR A 11 -9.01 -3.17 -11.44
C THR A 11 -9.53 -2.18 -12.48
N ARG A 12 -10.66 -1.54 -12.19
CA ARG A 12 -11.33 -0.51 -12.99
C ARG A 12 -12.21 0.34 -12.09
N ASP A 13 -12.75 1.42 -12.63
CA ASP A 13 -13.74 2.22 -11.94
C ASP A 13 -14.98 1.39 -11.58
N PRO A 14 -15.66 1.65 -10.46
CA PRO A 14 -16.91 0.99 -10.11
C PRO A 14 -18.00 1.22 -11.15
N GLU A 15 -18.70 0.17 -11.52
CA GLU A 15 -19.91 0.25 -12.30
C GLU A 15 -21.09 0.47 -11.36
N VAL A 16 -21.73 1.63 -11.46
CA VAL A 16 -22.83 2.01 -10.57
C VAL A 16 -24.14 2.02 -11.34
N ARG A 17 -25.16 1.43 -10.77
CA ARG A 17 -26.53 1.42 -11.25
C ARG A 17 -27.47 1.74 -10.10
N TYR A 18 -28.61 2.33 -10.44
CA TYR A 18 -29.68 2.63 -9.51
C TYR A 18 -30.85 1.69 -9.77
N SER A 19 -31.41 1.11 -8.70
CA SER A 19 -32.60 0.27 -8.85
C SER A 19 -33.78 1.10 -9.31
N ALA A 20 -34.71 0.50 -10.05
CA ALA A 20 -35.96 1.15 -10.47
C ALA A 20 -36.85 1.34 -9.23
N GLY A 21 -37.33 2.57 -8.98
CA GLY A 21 -38.23 2.93 -7.87
C GLY A 21 -38.04 4.38 -7.44
N GLU A 22 -39.01 4.93 -6.70
CA GLU A 22 -39.00 6.35 -6.27
C GLU A 22 -37.82 6.72 -5.37
N SER A 23 -37.18 5.73 -4.72
CA SER A 23 -35.93 5.90 -3.94
C SER A 23 -34.82 4.99 -4.45
N GLY A 24 -34.48 5.08 -5.73
CA GLY A 24 -33.52 4.21 -6.39
C GLY A 24 -32.28 3.92 -5.52
N THR A 25 -32.10 2.66 -5.10
CA THR A 25 -30.96 2.24 -4.33
C THR A 25 -29.73 2.10 -5.23
N ALA A 26 -28.66 2.81 -4.91
CA ALA A 26 -27.40 2.66 -5.63
C ALA A 26 -26.82 1.26 -5.44
N ILE A 27 -26.31 0.68 -6.51
CA ILE A 27 -25.63 -0.61 -6.53
C ILE A 27 -24.31 -0.40 -7.27
N ALA A 28 -23.20 -0.56 -6.58
CA ALA A 28 -21.88 -0.47 -7.19
C ALA A 28 -21.24 -1.86 -7.29
N ARG A 29 -20.71 -2.19 -8.47
CA ARG A 29 -19.96 -3.41 -8.73
C ARG A 29 -18.54 -3.06 -9.13
N TYR A 30 -17.58 -3.72 -8.51
CA TYR A 30 -16.16 -3.55 -8.81
C TYR A 30 -15.39 -4.83 -8.52
N THR A 31 -14.18 -4.92 -9.07
CA THR A 31 -13.29 -6.07 -8.87
C THR A 31 -12.02 -5.61 -8.17
N LEU A 32 -11.65 -6.31 -7.12
CA LEU A 32 -10.40 -6.11 -6.40
C LEU A 32 -9.35 -7.12 -6.88
N ALA A 33 -8.17 -6.64 -7.20
CA ALA A 33 -6.97 -7.44 -7.30
C ALA A 33 -6.36 -7.56 -5.90
N VAL A 34 -6.47 -8.73 -5.31
CA VAL A 34 -5.96 -9.06 -3.97
C VAL A 34 -4.67 -9.83 -4.12
N ASP A 35 -3.57 -9.27 -3.67
CA ASP A 35 -2.26 -9.92 -3.76
C ASP A 35 -2.23 -11.24 -3.01
N ARG A 36 -1.69 -12.28 -3.68
CA ARG A 36 -1.43 -13.56 -3.03
C ARG A 36 -0.25 -13.45 -2.07
N ARG A 37 -0.39 -14.03 -0.90
CA ARG A 37 0.66 -14.02 0.13
C ARG A 37 1.94 -14.72 -0.33
N PHE A 38 1.79 -15.82 -1.08
CA PHE A 38 2.91 -16.57 -1.65
C PHE A 38 2.83 -16.48 -3.17
N LYS A 39 3.87 -15.93 -3.78
CA LYS A 39 4.01 -15.80 -5.22
C LYS A 39 5.00 -16.84 -5.71
N ARG A 40 4.64 -17.60 -6.73
CA ARG A 40 5.53 -18.54 -7.43
C ARG A 40 5.76 -18.04 -8.84
N ASP A 41 6.96 -18.28 -9.35
CA ASP A 41 7.31 -17.90 -10.72
C ASP A 41 6.38 -18.61 -11.72
N GLY A 42 5.79 -17.84 -12.63
CA GLY A 42 4.84 -18.35 -13.63
C GLY A 42 3.40 -18.48 -13.18
N GLU A 43 3.06 -18.22 -11.91
CA GLU A 43 1.69 -18.23 -11.42
C GLU A 43 1.09 -16.82 -11.29
N ALA A 44 -0.25 -16.75 -11.22
CA ALA A 44 -0.96 -15.49 -10.94
C ALA A 44 -0.53 -14.93 -9.57
N THR A 45 -0.18 -13.66 -9.54
CA THR A 45 0.28 -12.95 -8.33
C THR A 45 -0.84 -12.35 -7.50
N ALA A 46 -2.06 -12.29 -8.06
CA ALA A 46 -3.26 -11.75 -7.41
C ALA A 46 -4.49 -12.58 -7.76
N ASP A 47 -5.46 -12.55 -6.87
CA ASP A 47 -6.80 -13.07 -7.08
C ASP A 47 -7.75 -11.91 -7.37
N PHE A 48 -8.63 -12.10 -8.36
CA PHE A 48 -9.60 -11.09 -8.78
C PHE A 48 -10.95 -11.40 -8.14
N ILE A 49 -11.35 -10.59 -7.17
CA ILE A 49 -12.54 -10.82 -6.36
C ILE A 49 -13.62 -9.81 -6.75
N SER A 50 -14.77 -10.32 -7.19
CA SER A 50 -15.95 -9.51 -7.47
C SER A 50 -16.59 -9.03 -6.17
N CYS A 51 -16.83 -7.73 -6.10
CA CYS A 51 -17.46 -7.07 -4.96
C CYS A 51 -18.71 -6.31 -5.42
N VAL A 52 -19.73 -6.31 -4.57
CA VAL A 52 -20.95 -5.53 -4.76
C VAL A 52 -21.28 -4.79 -3.48
N SER A 53 -21.58 -3.51 -3.59
CA SER A 53 -22.05 -2.66 -2.49
C SER A 53 -23.39 -2.02 -2.81
N PHE A 54 -24.14 -1.65 -1.79
CA PHE A 54 -25.50 -1.13 -1.89
C PHE A 54 -25.65 0.19 -1.13
N GLY A 55 -26.61 1.01 -1.57
CA GLY A 55 -26.99 2.25 -0.88
C GLY A 55 -25.82 3.21 -0.69
N ARG A 56 -25.63 3.72 0.51
CA ARG A 56 -24.58 4.71 0.82
C ARG A 56 -23.16 4.23 0.53
N THR A 57 -22.89 2.93 0.72
CA THR A 57 -21.59 2.33 0.42
C THR A 57 -21.34 2.35 -1.08
N ALA A 58 -22.38 2.14 -1.90
CA ALA A 58 -22.29 2.24 -3.36
C ALA A 58 -22.12 3.69 -3.84
N GLU A 59 -22.85 4.64 -3.27
CA GLU A 59 -22.71 6.07 -3.56
C GLU A 59 -21.31 6.59 -3.21
N PHE A 60 -20.74 6.12 -2.10
CA PHE A 60 -19.38 6.42 -1.72
C PHE A 60 -18.38 5.88 -2.75
N ALA A 61 -18.57 4.62 -3.19
CA ALA A 61 -17.71 4.02 -4.21
C ALA A 61 -17.79 4.80 -5.53
N GLU A 62 -18.97 5.21 -5.98
CA GLU A 62 -19.18 6.03 -7.18
C GLU A 62 -18.37 7.33 -7.13
N LYS A 63 -18.45 8.00 -5.99
CA LYS A 63 -17.84 9.32 -5.82
C LYS A 63 -16.32 9.28 -5.70
N TYR A 64 -15.79 8.31 -4.97
CA TYR A 64 -14.41 8.34 -4.52
C TYR A 64 -13.53 7.23 -5.07
N PHE A 65 -14.08 6.12 -5.55
CA PHE A 65 -13.28 5.02 -6.04
C PHE A 65 -12.91 5.21 -7.51
N ARG A 66 -11.65 4.92 -7.83
CA ARG A 66 -11.12 4.95 -9.19
C ARG A 66 -10.18 3.76 -9.39
N GLN A 67 -9.99 3.38 -10.64
CA GLN A 67 -9.05 2.34 -11.02
C GLN A 67 -7.68 2.54 -10.36
N GLY A 68 -7.11 1.44 -9.85
CA GLY A 68 -5.80 1.42 -9.21
C GLY A 68 -5.79 1.83 -7.73
N LEU A 69 -6.89 2.39 -7.21
CA LEU A 69 -7.00 2.77 -5.80
C LEU A 69 -6.94 1.52 -4.91
N LYS A 70 -6.16 1.58 -3.85
CA LYS A 70 -6.07 0.51 -2.85
C LYS A 70 -7.06 0.75 -1.73
N ILE A 71 -7.90 -0.24 -1.47
CA ILE A 71 -8.96 -0.16 -0.46
C ILE A 71 -8.97 -1.41 0.41
N ILE A 72 -9.58 -1.29 1.58
CA ILE A 72 -9.98 -2.40 2.44
C ILE A 72 -11.50 -2.49 2.38
N VAL A 73 -12.01 -3.69 2.23
CA VAL A 73 -13.43 -3.98 2.32
C VAL A 73 -13.69 -5.05 3.36
N SER A 74 -14.77 -4.92 4.10
CA SER A 74 -15.31 -5.99 4.92
C SER A 74 -16.75 -6.29 4.52
N GLY A 75 -17.14 -7.55 4.60
CA GLY A 75 -18.45 -7.99 4.17
C GLY A 75 -18.62 -9.48 4.31
N ARG A 76 -19.49 -10.06 3.48
CA ARG A 76 -19.79 -11.49 3.45
C ARG A 76 -19.75 -12.06 2.04
N ILE A 77 -19.44 -13.33 1.92
CA ILE A 77 -19.55 -14.07 0.65
C ILE A 77 -21.02 -14.34 0.35
N GLN A 78 -21.41 -14.11 -0.89
CA GLN A 78 -22.71 -14.49 -1.42
C GLN A 78 -22.54 -15.22 -2.74
N THR A 79 -23.22 -16.37 -2.86
CA THR A 79 -23.28 -17.12 -4.11
C THR A 79 -24.62 -16.87 -4.79
N GLY A 80 -24.61 -16.94 -6.11
CA GLY A 80 -25.80 -16.81 -6.93
C GLY A 80 -25.66 -17.63 -8.20
N SER A 81 -26.68 -17.60 -9.04
CA SER A 81 -26.61 -18.18 -10.38
C SER A 81 -27.54 -17.44 -11.33
N TYR A 82 -27.18 -17.41 -12.59
CA TYR A 82 -28.02 -16.92 -13.66
C TYR A 82 -27.89 -17.81 -14.89
N THR A 83 -28.85 -17.77 -15.78
CA THR A 83 -28.77 -18.48 -17.05
C THR A 83 -28.23 -17.53 -18.11
N ASN A 84 -27.16 -17.93 -18.79
CA ASN A 84 -26.57 -17.15 -19.87
C ASN A 84 -27.45 -17.23 -21.14
N ARG A 85 -27.04 -16.51 -22.19
CA ARG A 85 -27.77 -16.49 -23.49
C ARG A 85 -27.81 -17.85 -24.16
N ASP A 86 -26.88 -18.73 -23.88
CA ASP A 86 -26.78 -20.09 -24.42
C ASP A 86 -27.60 -21.11 -23.61
N GLY A 87 -28.39 -20.66 -22.62
CA GLY A 87 -29.20 -21.51 -21.78
C GLY A 87 -28.43 -22.24 -20.66
N GLN A 88 -27.14 -21.92 -20.45
CA GLN A 88 -26.31 -22.57 -19.43
C GLN A 88 -26.42 -21.84 -18.10
N LYS A 89 -26.49 -22.60 -17.02
CA LYS A 89 -26.49 -22.06 -15.66
C LYS A 89 -25.06 -21.68 -15.24
N VAL A 90 -24.84 -20.40 -14.98
CA VAL A 90 -23.57 -19.84 -14.51
C VAL A 90 -23.68 -19.52 -13.02
N TYR A 91 -22.77 -20.05 -12.23
CA TYR A 91 -22.69 -19.75 -10.81
C TYR A 91 -21.76 -18.56 -10.54
N THR A 92 -22.17 -17.70 -9.64
CA THR A 92 -21.40 -16.53 -9.25
C THR A 92 -21.04 -16.61 -7.76
N THR A 93 -19.90 -16.06 -7.43
CA THR A 93 -19.47 -15.85 -6.04
C THR A 93 -18.99 -14.41 -5.94
N GLU A 94 -19.63 -13.63 -5.09
CA GLU A 94 -19.35 -12.21 -4.89
C GLU A 94 -19.17 -11.90 -3.40
N VAL A 95 -18.43 -10.86 -3.09
CA VAL A 95 -18.38 -10.29 -1.74
C VAL A 95 -19.39 -9.16 -1.67
N VAL A 96 -20.41 -9.31 -0.84
CA VAL A 96 -21.32 -8.21 -0.50
C VAL A 96 -20.62 -7.37 0.55
N VAL A 97 -20.27 -6.15 0.16
CA VAL A 97 -19.50 -5.21 0.97
C VAL A 97 -20.43 -4.49 1.94
N GLU A 98 -20.07 -4.53 3.20
CA GLU A 98 -20.78 -3.88 4.31
C GLU A 98 -20.03 -2.59 4.71
N GLU A 99 -18.70 -2.63 4.74
CA GLU A 99 -17.83 -1.51 5.06
C GLU A 99 -16.67 -1.43 4.08
N GLN A 100 -16.19 -0.23 3.82
CA GLN A 100 -15.04 0.01 2.93
C GLN A 100 -14.26 1.25 3.36
N GLU A 101 -12.94 1.18 3.23
CA GLU A 101 -12.02 2.23 3.63
C GLU A 101 -10.86 2.36 2.63
N PHE A 102 -10.24 3.55 2.61
CA PHE A 102 -9.01 3.73 1.86
C PHE A 102 -7.84 3.05 2.57
N ALA A 103 -7.06 2.27 1.84
CA ALA A 103 -5.85 1.62 2.36
C ALA A 103 -4.57 2.41 2.06
N GLU A 104 -4.66 3.49 1.27
CA GLU A 104 -3.56 4.40 0.96
C GLU A 104 -3.96 5.83 1.33
N GLY A 105 -3.03 6.54 2.00
CA GLY A 105 -3.18 7.97 2.26
C GLY A 105 -3.03 8.79 0.96
N LYS A 106 -3.56 10.00 0.97
CA LYS A 106 -3.67 10.94 -0.17
C LYS A 106 -2.31 11.42 -0.75
N ASN A 107 -1.16 10.87 -0.32
CA ASN A 107 0.17 11.42 -0.60
C ASN A 107 0.97 10.70 -1.69
N SER A 108 0.39 9.86 -2.55
CA SER A 108 1.16 9.16 -3.59
C SER A 108 1.05 9.73 -5.01
N SER A 109 0.58 10.97 -5.18
CA SER A 109 0.50 11.60 -6.49
C SER A 109 0.96 13.06 -6.51
N GLN A 110 2.15 13.33 -5.90
CA GLN A 110 2.87 14.57 -6.19
C GLN A 110 4.39 14.34 -6.12
N GLN A 111 4.91 13.66 -7.14
CA GLN A 111 6.28 13.83 -7.57
C GLN A 111 6.24 14.56 -8.92
N GLY A 112 6.31 15.85 -8.83
CA GLY A 112 6.46 16.76 -9.94
C GLY A 112 7.03 18.07 -9.45
N ALA A 113 8.36 18.22 -9.58
CA ALA A 113 9.14 19.43 -9.73
C ALA A 113 8.88 20.61 -8.76
N GLY A 114 9.94 20.95 -8.01
CA GLY A 114 10.04 22.22 -7.31
C GLY A 114 11.20 22.24 -6.33
N GLN A 115 12.42 22.25 -6.86
CA GLN A 115 13.60 22.70 -6.12
C GLN A 115 13.37 24.15 -5.70
N GLN A 116 13.35 24.42 -4.39
CA GLN A 116 13.68 25.73 -3.86
C GLN A 116 14.86 25.59 -2.91
N PRO A 117 15.93 26.36 -3.13
CA PRO A 117 17.09 26.39 -2.26
C PRO A 117 16.74 27.11 -0.95
N PRO A 118 17.40 26.77 0.18
CA PRO A 118 17.18 27.43 1.43
C PRO A 118 17.72 28.86 1.37
N GLN A 119 16.86 29.81 1.63
CA GLN A 119 17.26 31.20 1.81
C GLN A 119 17.98 31.37 3.15
N ASN A 120 19.24 31.76 3.01
CA ASN A 120 20.12 32.24 4.03
C ASN A 120 19.60 33.57 4.60
N TYR A 121 19.23 33.61 5.85
CA TYR A 121 19.04 34.84 6.59
C TYR A 121 20.36 35.20 7.26
N GLY A 122 21.06 36.15 6.65
CA GLY A 122 22.16 36.86 7.26
C GLY A 122 21.67 37.89 8.28
N GLY A 123 22.36 37.98 9.38
CA GLY A 123 22.19 39.01 10.42
C GLY A 123 23.43 39.06 11.28
N GLN A 124 24.31 39.81 10.87
CA GLN A 124 25.32 40.74 11.39
C GLN A 124 25.55 40.83 12.90
N GLN A 125 26.87 40.87 13.17
CA GLN A 125 27.64 41.67 14.16
C GLN A 125 27.92 40.99 15.51
N ASN A 126 29.13 40.74 15.92
CA ASN A 126 30.26 41.59 16.17
C ASN A 126 31.47 40.75 16.58
N ALA A 127 32.62 40.97 16.02
CA ALA A 127 33.90 40.64 16.60
C ALA A 127 34.26 41.72 17.68
N PRO A 128 35.30 41.56 18.56
CA PRO A 128 36.65 41.25 18.18
C PRO A 128 37.53 40.43 19.18
N GLN A 129 38.61 39.88 18.62
CA GLN A 129 40.01 39.81 19.05
C GLN A 129 40.39 39.15 20.41
N GLN A 130 41.23 38.18 20.38
CA GLN A 130 42.67 38.17 20.64
C GLN A 130 43.16 36.79 21.00
N SER A 131 44.05 36.33 20.33
CA SER A 131 45.50 36.09 20.39
C SER A 131 45.89 34.67 20.75
N VAL A 132 46.66 34.12 19.86
CA VAL A 132 47.65 33.07 19.84
C VAL A 132 48.65 33.26 21.04
N PRO A 133 49.54 32.32 21.49
CA PRO A 133 50.10 31.19 20.74
C PRO A 133 50.48 29.94 21.59
N GLN A 134 50.80 28.89 20.86
CA GLN A 134 52.01 28.08 20.91
C GLN A 134 52.19 26.96 22.00
N GLN A 135 52.61 25.93 21.43
CA GLN A 135 53.71 24.96 21.65
C GLN A 135 53.24 23.61 22.17
N ASN A 136 53.42 22.62 21.32
CA ASN A 136 54.60 21.77 21.08
C ASN A 136 54.73 20.67 22.09
N THR A 137 54.75 19.46 21.72
CA THR A 137 55.80 18.44 21.68
C THR A 137 55.18 17.05 21.73
N THR A 138 55.38 16.31 20.69
CA THR A 138 56.26 15.17 20.47
C THR A 138 56.07 13.91 21.34
N GLN A 139 56.13 12.83 20.64
CA GLN A 139 56.62 11.47 20.93
C GLN A 139 55.51 10.43 21.04
N GLN A 140 55.36 9.61 20.02
CA GLN A 140 56.18 8.44 19.69
C GLN A 140 56.02 7.31 20.71
N SER A 141 55.38 6.24 20.27
CA SER A 141 55.94 4.88 20.28
C SER A 141 54.86 3.83 19.94
N GLN A 142 55.01 3.17 18.82
CA GLN A 142 54.76 1.74 18.68
C GLN A 142 55.88 1.00 19.42
N PRO A 143 55.89 -0.33 19.67
CA PRO A 143 55.38 -1.39 18.86
C PRO A 143 54.96 -2.69 19.59
N GLN A 144 54.44 -3.66 18.79
CA GLN A 144 54.67 -5.12 18.85
C GLN A 144 54.03 -5.86 20.05
N GLY A 145 53.46 -7.00 19.93
CA GLY A 145 53.60 -8.09 18.99
C GLY A 145 52.98 -9.36 19.58
N TYR A 146 52.81 -10.33 18.70
CA TYR A 146 52.78 -11.79 18.94
C TYR A 146 51.64 -12.33 19.83
N GLY A 147 50.96 -13.38 19.50
CA GLY A 147 51.18 -14.60 18.73
C GLY A 147 50.00 -15.52 18.96
N GLN A 148 49.74 -16.25 17.94
CA GLN A 148 49.73 -17.71 17.84
C GLN A 148 48.62 -18.51 18.54
N GLN A 149 47.84 -19.13 17.67
CA GLN A 149 47.68 -20.59 17.47
C GLN A 149 46.78 -21.38 18.43
N GLY A 150 46.02 -22.23 17.79
CA GLY A 150 45.36 -23.43 18.29
C GLY A 150 43.94 -23.55 17.75
N GLY A 151 43.60 -24.18 16.78
CA GLY A 151 43.64 -25.41 16.07
C GLY A 151 43.29 -26.64 16.90
N TYR A 152 42.07 -27.19 16.69
CA TYR A 152 41.74 -28.61 16.88
C TYR A 152 40.41 -28.82 16.17
N ASN A 153 40.34 -29.42 15.02
CA ASN A 153 40.40 -30.81 14.61
C ASN A 153 39.15 -31.60 15.00
N VAL A 154 38.47 -31.98 13.93
CA VAL A 154 37.41 -33.00 13.80
C VAL A 154 38.01 -34.38 14.17
N PRO A 155 37.25 -35.38 14.63
CA PRO A 155 36.68 -36.30 13.68
C PRO A 155 35.41 -37.08 14.15
N GLN A 156 34.81 -37.65 13.09
CA GLN A 156 33.87 -38.75 12.89
C GLN A 156 32.43 -38.54 13.31
#